data_8eafbd5c43fcf1b07b27da7126fd43f0
#
_entry.id   8eafbd5c43fcf1b07b27da7126fd43f0
#
_cell.length_a   1.000
_cell.length_b   1.000
_cell.length_c   1.000
_cell.angle_alpha   90.00
_cell.angle_beta   90.00
_cell.angle_gamma   90.00
#
_symmetry.space_group_name_H-M   'P 1'
#
loop_
_entity.id
_entity.type
_entity.pdbx_description
1 polymer ?
#
loop_
_entity_poly.entity_id
_entity_poly.type
_entity_poly.pdbx_seq_one_letter_code
_entity_poly.pdbx_strand_id
1 'polypeptide(L)'
;VGLAVACGLQGSGLRVAVLEKAEPRPLAADAPPALRVSAINAASEKLLTKLDVWREIVAQRASCYHGMEVWDKDSFGHISFDDQSMGFSHLGYIIENAVVHNALWQKAQRCADVTLLAPAELQQVAWGENEAFLSLQDGSMLTARLVIGADGANSWLRNKADIPLTFWDYHHHALVATIRTAEPHQAVARQAFHGDGILAFLPLSDPHLCSIVWSLSPGEAQRMQQADETTFNQALNIAFDNRLGLCQLASEREVFPLTGRYARQFAAHRLALVGDAAHTIHPLAGQGVNLGFMDAAELIDELKRLHAQGKDIGQHLYLRR
;
A
#
# COMPACT_ATOMS: atom_id res chain seq x y z
N VAL A 1 5.18 -4.75 -0.20
CA VAL A 1 5.49 -5.39 1.09
C VAL A 1 6.49 -6.52 0.90
N GLY A 2 6.25 -7.46 0.01
CA GLY A 2 7.15 -8.60 -0.23
C GLY A 2 8.58 -8.22 -0.58
N LEU A 3 8.76 -7.21 -1.43
CA LEU A 3 10.09 -6.69 -1.76
C LEU A 3 10.79 -6.07 -0.54
N ALA A 4 10.04 -5.44 0.35
CA ALA A 4 10.59 -4.91 1.59
C ALA A 4 11.16 -6.02 2.48
N VAL A 5 10.45 -7.14 2.60
CA VAL A 5 10.95 -8.33 3.31
C VAL A 5 12.23 -8.85 2.65
N ALA A 6 12.23 -9.00 1.33
CA ALA A 6 13.40 -9.47 0.58
C ALA A 6 14.62 -8.58 0.80
N CYS A 7 14.46 -7.26 0.67
CA CYS A 7 15.54 -6.30 0.91
C CYS A 7 16.04 -6.33 2.36
N GLY A 8 15.12 -6.49 3.31
CA GLY A 8 15.46 -6.53 4.73
C GLY A 8 16.20 -7.78 5.17
N LEU A 9 16.10 -8.87 4.42
CA LEU A 9 16.82 -10.13 4.70
C LEU A 9 18.22 -10.19 4.08
N GLN A 10 18.63 -9.17 3.35
CA GLN A 10 19.98 -9.09 2.81
C GLN A 10 21.01 -9.15 3.93
N GLY A 11 22.06 -9.94 3.72
CA GLY A 11 23.14 -10.09 4.69
C GLY A 11 22.81 -11.00 5.88
N SER A 12 21.61 -11.58 5.94
CA SER A 12 21.21 -12.49 7.02
C SER A 12 21.71 -13.92 6.84
N GLY A 13 22.23 -14.26 5.66
CA GLY A 13 22.56 -15.63 5.28
C GLY A 13 21.42 -16.38 4.62
N LEU A 14 20.21 -15.82 4.62
CA LEU A 14 19.04 -16.37 3.92
C LEU A 14 19.07 -15.97 2.46
N ARG A 15 18.81 -16.92 1.58
CA ARG A 15 18.61 -16.66 0.15
C ARG A 15 17.12 -16.48 -0.12
N VAL A 16 16.77 -15.46 -0.89
CA VAL A 16 15.38 -15.08 -1.15
C VAL A 16 15.11 -15.10 -2.66
N ALA A 17 14.01 -15.73 -3.06
CA ALA A 17 13.48 -15.60 -4.41
C ALA A 17 12.17 -14.80 -4.33
N VAL A 18 12.05 -13.79 -5.19
CA VAL A 18 10.85 -12.98 -5.33
C VAL A 18 10.19 -13.30 -6.66
N LEU A 19 8.92 -13.68 -6.62
CA LEU A 19 8.13 -13.97 -7.81
C LEU A 19 7.15 -12.83 -8.04
N GLU A 20 7.23 -12.22 -9.23
CA GLU A 20 6.34 -11.15 -9.67
C GLU A 20 5.70 -11.50 -11.01
N LYS A 21 4.42 -11.20 -11.18
CA LYS A 21 3.71 -11.42 -12.44
C LYS A 21 4.27 -10.58 -13.56
N ALA A 22 4.66 -9.37 -13.24
CA ALA A 22 5.23 -8.41 -14.19
C ALA A 22 6.34 -7.60 -13.55
N GLU A 23 7.37 -7.32 -14.32
CA GLU A 23 8.43 -6.42 -13.91
C GLU A 23 7.87 -4.99 -13.78
N PRO A 24 8.18 -4.26 -12.69
CA PRO A 24 7.73 -2.89 -12.54
C PRO A 24 8.25 -2.00 -13.67
N ARG A 25 7.37 -1.12 -14.18
CA ARG A 25 7.78 -0.13 -15.18
C ARG A 25 8.38 1.08 -14.48
N PRO A 26 9.55 1.56 -14.92
CA PRO A 26 10.11 2.82 -14.41
C PRO A 26 9.13 3.98 -14.66
N LEU A 27 8.99 4.85 -13.67
CA LEU A 27 8.21 6.06 -13.78
C LEU A 27 9.12 7.21 -14.21
N ALA A 28 8.82 7.86 -15.34
CA ALA A 28 9.60 9.00 -15.80
C ALA A 28 9.46 10.17 -14.80
N ALA A 29 10.55 10.95 -14.63
CA ALA A 29 10.56 12.06 -13.67
C ALA A 29 9.50 13.13 -13.96
N ASP A 30 9.16 13.32 -15.23
CA ASP A 30 8.15 14.28 -15.71
C ASP A 30 6.77 13.66 -15.94
N ALA A 31 6.60 12.37 -15.65
CA ALA A 31 5.32 11.70 -15.82
C ALA A 31 4.25 12.33 -14.91
N PRO A 32 2.97 12.38 -15.37
CA PRO A 32 1.89 12.80 -14.47
C PRO A 32 1.81 11.86 -13.26
N PRO A 33 1.29 12.33 -12.11
CA PRO A 33 1.16 11.50 -10.93
C PRO A 33 0.31 10.24 -11.21
N ALA A 34 0.78 9.10 -10.70
CA ALA A 34 0.00 7.87 -10.73
C ALA A 34 -1.25 8.01 -9.85
N LEU A 35 -2.32 7.28 -10.19
CA LEU A 35 -3.60 7.40 -9.48
C LEU A 35 -3.53 6.86 -8.04
N ARG A 36 -2.75 5.79 -7.84
CA ARG A 36 -2.65 5.16 -6.53
C ARG A 36 -1.49 5.71 -5.74
N VAL A 37 -1.82 6.32 -4.61
CA VAL A 37 -0.85 6.89 -3.68
C VAL A 37 -1.07 6.31 -2.29
N SER A 38 -0.04 6.46 -1.45
CA SER A 38 -0.11 6.08 -0.04
C SER A 38 0.38 7.21 0.83
N ALA A 39 -0.23 7.33 2.01
CA ALA A 39 0.25 8.22 3.06
C ALA A 39 1.24 7.44 3.93
N ILE A 40 2.51 7.69 3.73
CA ILE A 40 3.60 6.99 4.43
C ILE A 40 3.81 7.64 5.79
N ASN A 41 3.59 6.89 6.86
CA ASN A 41 3.79 7.37 8.22
C ASN A 41 5.26 7.25 8.67
N ALA A 42 5.56 7.76 9.87
CA ALA A 42 6.91 7.77 10.42
C ALA A 42 7.51 6.35 10.57
N ALA A 43 6.72 5.36 10.96
CA ALA A 43 7.19 3.98 11.10
C ALA A 43 7.58 3.37 9.76
N SER A 44 6.78 3.61 8.71
CA SER A 44 7.09 3.14 7.36
C SER A 44 8.29 3.87 6.77
N GLU A 45 8.41 5.17 6.98
CA GLU A 45 9.59 5.95 6.61
C GLU A 45 10.86 5.39 7.25
N LYS A 46 10.79 5.06 8.53
CA LYS A 46 11.91 4.46 9.27
C LYS A 46 12.33 3.12 8.67
N LEU A 47 11.37 2.26 8.33
CA LEU A 47 11.66 0.99 7.67
C LEU A 47 12.32 1.21 6.31
N LEU A 48 11.77 2.08 5.47
CA LEU A 48 12.31 2.36 4.14
C LEU A 48 13.70 3.00 4.20
N THR A 49 13.97 3.80 5.22
CA THR A 49 15.31 4.33 5.49
C THR A 49 16.29 3.21 5.86
N LYS A 50 15.87 2.31 6.73
CA LYS A 50 16.67 1.15 7.15
C LYS A 50 16.97 0.20 5.99
N LEU A 51 16.04 0.08 5.04
CA LEU A 51 16.21 -0.70 3.81
C LEU A 51 17.08 0.01 2.75
N ASP A 52 17.51 1.24 3.03
CA ASP A 52 18.34 2.05 2.14
C ASP A 52 17.67 2.37 0.78
N VAL A 53 16.36 2.63 0.82
CA VAL A 53 15.58 3.03 -0.37
C VAL A 53 14.95 4.41 -0.24
N TRP A 54 14.97 4.99 0.95
CA TRP A 54 14.26 6.25 1.23
C TRP A 54 14.78 7.42 0.40
N ARG A 55 16.10 7.55 0.26
CA ARG A 55 16.71 8.63 -0.55
C ARG A 55 16.28 8.57 -2.01
N GLU A 56 16.21 7.38 -2.58
CA GLU A 56 15.78 7.20 -3.98
C GLU A 56 14.31 7.56 -4.14
N ILE A 57 13.47 7.21 -3.17
CA ILE A 57 12.04 7.55 -3.18
C ILE A 57 11.87 9.08 -3.16
N VAL A 58 12.54 9.75 -2.23
CA VAL A 58 12.45 11.22 -2.09
C VAL A 58 13.05 11.92 -3.31
N ALA A 59 14.16 11.42 -3.85
CA ALA A 59 14.78 11.97 -5.03
C ALA A 59 13.90 11.87 -6.28
N GLN A 60 13.08 10.82 -6.36
CA GLN A 60 12.17 10.66 -7.49
C GLN A 60 10.92 11.53 -7.31
N ARG A 61 10.10 11.26 -6.29
CA ARG A 61 8.90 12.04 -6.03
C ARG A 61 8.28 11.66 -4.68
N ALA A 62 8.24 12.60 -3.75
CA ALA A 62 7.59 12.42 -2.46
C ALA A 62 7.10 13.77 -1.96
N SER A 63 5.86 13.81 -1.46
CA SER A 63 5.22 15.03 -0.98
C SER A 63 5.09 14.98 0.52
N CYS A 64 5.94 15.73 1.21
CA CYS A 64 5.84 15.93 2.65
C CYS A 64 4.59 16.72 2.99
N TYR A 65 3.82 16.30 4.00
CA TYR A 65 2.70 17.10 4.47
C TYR A 65 2.84 17.41 5.96
N HIS A 66 2.42 18.63 6.33
CA HIS A 66 2.65 19.22 7.62
C HIS A 66 1.39 19.44 8.43
N GLY A 67 0.23 19.36 7.79
CA GLY A 67 -1.04 19.60 8.44
C GLY A 67 -2.12 18.63 8.00
N MET A 68 -3.16 18.53 8.81
CA MET A 68 -4.37 17.78 8.50
C MET A 68 -5.59 18.55 8.97
N GLU A 69 -6.58 18.65 8.10
CA GLU A 69 -7.89 19.23 8.40
C GLU A 69 -8.96 18.17 8.16
N VAL A 70 -9.86 18.02 9.13
CA VAL A 70 -11.00 17.11 9.04
C VAL A 70 -12.25 17.86 9.43
N TRP A 71 -13.28 17.84 8.61
CA TRP A 71 -14.55 18.48 8.93
C TRP A 71 -15.72 17.62 8.47
N ASP A 72 -16.86 17.87 9.10
CA ASP A 72 -18.14 17.30 8.72
C ASP A 72 -18.91 18.37 7.93
N LYS A 73 -19.23 18.09 6.67
CA LYS A 73 -19.96 19.00 5.80
C LYS A 73 -21.34 19.37 6.32
N ASP A 74 -22.00 18.43 6.99
CA ASP A 74 -23.40 18.57 7.45
C ASP A 74 -23.49 19.06 8.89
N SER A 75 -22.37 19.34 9.55
CA SER A 75 -22.33 19.85 10.92
C SER A 75 -21.20 20.87 11.09
N PHE A 76 -21.01 21.37 12.32
CA PHE A 76 -19.92 22.28 12.66
C PHE A 76 -18.66 21.56 13.15
N GLY A 77 -18.62 20.23 13.06
CA GLY A 77 -17.47 19.45 13.47
C GLY A 77 -16.25 19.78 12.61
N HIS A 78 -15.17 20.20 13.28
CA HIS A 78 -13.92 20.53 12.61
C HIS A 78 -12.74 20.22 13.53
N ILE A 79 -11.73 19.51 12.98
CA ILE A 79 -10.47 19.23 13.67
C ILE A 79 -9.33 19.64 12.74
N SER A 80 -8.38 20.37 13.27
CA SER A 80 -7.17 20.77 12.56
C SER A 80 -5.97 20.53 13.46
N PHE A 81 -4.92 19.96 12.92
CA PHE A 81 -3.66 19.79 13.63
C PHE A 81 -2.49 19.86 12.64
N ASP A 82 -1.31 20.20 13.16
CA ASP A 82 -0.09 20.31 12.39
C ASP A 82 1.07 19.58 13.09
N ASP A 83 2.20 19.46 12.38
CA ASP A 83 3.40 18.80 12.88
C ASP A 83 4.01 19.55 14.07
N GLN A 84 3.98 20.87 14.07
CA GLN A 84 4.56 21.70 15.14
C GLN A 84 3.82 21.51 16.46
N SER A 85 2.49 21.49 16.42
CA SER A 85 1.67 21.26 17.62
C SER A 85 1.87 19.87 18.20
N MET A 86 2.26 18.90 17.39
CA MET A 86 2.53 17.51 17.80
C MET A 86 4.00 17.24 18.09
N GLY A 87 4.89 18.21 17.89
CA GLY A 87 6.33 18.05 18.14
C GLY A 87 7.07 17.26 17.08
N PHE A 88 6.53 17.14 15.86
CA PHE A 88 7.16 16.44 14.74
C PHE A 88 7.69 17.42 13.69
N SER A 89 8.64 16.98 12.87
CA SER A 89 9.15 17.75 11.73
C SER A 89 8.20 17.72 10.53
N HIS A 90 7.37 16.70 10.43
CA HIS A 90 6.34 16.49 9.41
C HIS A 90 5.36 15.43 9.90
N LEU A 91 4.16 15.36 9.32
CA LEU A 91 3.17 14.34 9.66
C LEU A 91 3.37 13.06 8.85
N GLY A 92 3.85 13.17 7.64
CA GLY A 92 4.09 12.05 6.75
C GLY A 92 4.39 12.51 5.33
N TYR A 93 4.34 11.55 4.41
CA TYR A 93 4.58 11.76 2.99
C TYR A 93 3.46 11.13 2.18
N ILE A 94 2.99 11.84 1.17
CA ILE A 94 2.15 11.26 0.12
C ILE A 94 3.07 10.82 -1.00
N ILE A 95 3.08 9.52 -1.29
CA ILE A 95 3.98 8.92 -2.29
C ILE A 95 3.17 7.98 -3.17
N GLU A 96 3.39 8.07 -4.47
CA GLU A 96 2.79 7.12 -5.42
C GLU A 96 3.31 5.70 -5.15
N ASN A 97 2.42 4.74 -5.15
CA ASN A 97 2.78 3.33 -4.90
C ASN A 97 3.84 2.84 -5.88
N ALA A 98 3.78 3.28 -7.14
CA ALA A 98 4.75 2.92 -8.17
C ALA A 98 6.17 3.41 -7.83
N VAL A 99 6.32 4.56 -7.21
CA VAL A 99 7.62 5.11 -6.80
C VAL A 99 8.26 4.24 -5.73
N VAL A 100 7.48 3.85 -4.73
CA VAL A 100 7.97 2.96 -3.65
C VAL A 100 8.32 1.59 -4.22
N HIS A 101 7.45 1.03 -5.05
CA HIS A 101 7.65 -0.29 -5.66
C HIS A 101 8.92 -0.33 -6.52
N ASN A 102 9.12 0.67 -7.38
CA ASN A 102 10.31 0.76 -8.22
C ASN A 102 11.60 0.89 -7.41
N ALA A 103 11.60 1.68 -6.36
CA ALA A 103 12.77 1.85 -5.50
C ALA A 103 13.14 0.53 -4.80
N LEU A 104 12.15 -0.19 -4.28
CA LEU A 104 12.37 -1.50 -3.67
C LEU A 104 12.83 -2.54 -4.69
N TRP A 105 12.27 -2.52 -5.89
CA TRP A 105 12.68 -3.42 -6.97
C TRP A 105 14.13 -3.21 -7.37
N GLN A 106 14.54 -1.97 -7.58
CA GLN A 106 15.92 -1.61 -7.91
C GLN A 106 16.88 -2.00 -6.79
N LYS A 107 16.49 -1.80 -5.54
CA LYS A 107 17.30 -2.23 -4.39
C LYS A 107 17.45 -3.75 -4.38
N ALA A 108 16.38 -4.49 -4.60
CA ALA A 108 16.39 -5.95 -4.65
C ALA A 108 17.32 -6.48 -5.75
N GLN A 109 17.36 -5.81 -6.91
CA GLN A 109 18.28 -6.15 -8.00
C GLN A 109 19.74 -6.03 -7.58
N ARG A 110 20.07 -5.14 -6.66
CA ARG A 110 21.43 -4.95 -6.14
C ARG A 110 21.77 -5.86 -4.97
N CYS A 111 20.80 -6.60 -4.44
CA CYS A 111 21.02 -7.51 -3.32
C CYS A 111 21.52 -8.87 -3.83
N ALA A 112 22.72 -9.27 -3.44
CA ALA A 112 23.32 -10.53 -3.88
C ALA A 112 22.51 -11.76 -3.45
N ASP A 113 21.83 -11.68 -2.30
CA ASP A 113 21.07 -12.77 -1.72
C ASP A 113 19.64 -12.88 -2.29
N VAL A 114 19.25 -11.97 -3.17
CA VAL A 114 17.90 -11.91 -3.74
C VAL A 114 17.92 -12.26 -5.22
N THR A 115 17.07 -13.19 -5.61
CA THR A 115 16.81 -13.55 -7.01
C THR A 115 15.42 -13.08 -7.38
N LEU A 116 15.33 -12.22 -8.41
CA LEU A 116 14.06 -11.72 -8.92
C LEU A 116 13.62 -12.56 -10.12
N LEU A 117 12.43 -13.12 -10.04
CA LEU A 117 11.81 -13.91 -11.11
C LEU A 117 10.56 -13.14 -11.60
N ALA A 118 10.67 -12.54 -12.78
CA ALA A 118 9.58 -11.80 -13.41
C ALA A 118 9.71 -11.88 -14.95
N PRO A 119 8.66 -12.27 -15.70
CA PRO A 119 7.36 -12.71 -15.18
C PRO A 119 7.41 -14.11 -14.56
N ALA A 120 6.73 -14.30 -13.46
CA ALA A 120 6.62 -15.62 -12.81
C ALA A 120 5.29 -15.76 -12.10
N GLU A 121 4.63 -16.89 -12.25
CA GLU A 121 3.38 -17.21 -11.59
C GLU A 121 3.44 -18.64 -11.04
N LEU A 122 2.93 -18.81 -9.83
CA LEU A 122 2.79 -20.12 -9.21
C LEU A 122 1.63 -20.89 -9.85
N GLN A 123 1.84 -22.17 -10.09
CA GLN A 123 0.83 -23.12 -10.55
C GLN A 123 0.38 -24.03 -9.43
N GLN A 124 1.31 -24.53 -8.63
CA GLN A 124 1.03 -25.46 -7.51
C GLN A 124 1.99 -25.20 -6.36
N VAL A 125 1.53 -25.55 -5.16
CA VAL A 125 2.36 -25.58 -3.95
C VAL A 125 2.02 -26.85 -3.16
N ALA A 126 3.05 -27.52 -2.66
CA ALA A 126 2.92 -28.66 -1.74
C ALA A 126 3.74 -28.37 -0.48
N TRP A 127 3.13 -28.60 0.67
CA TRP A 127 3.72 -28.33 1.97
C TRP A 127 4.35 -29.62 2.51
N GLY A 128 5.67 -29.71 2.40
CA GLY A 128 6.42 -30.83 2.94
C GLY A 128 6.85 -30.63 4.39
N GLU A 129 7.40 -31.66 4.99
CA GLU A 129 7.86 -31.58 6.39
C GLU A 129 9.01 -30.58 6.57
N ASN A 130 10.00 -30.61 5.68
CA ASN A 130 11.22 -29.82 5.80
C ASN A 130 11.28 -28.65 4.82
N GLU A 131 10.46 -28.64 3.80
CA GLU A 131 10.41 -27.60 2.78
C GLU A 131 9.08 -27.61 2.03
N ALA A 132 8.74 -26.47 1.45
CA ALA A 132 7.64 -26.37 0.50
C ALA A 132 8.15 -26.59 -0.92
N PHE A 133 7.31 -27.20 -1.76
CA PHE A 133 7.59 -27.46 -3.16
C PHE A 133 6.67 -26.61 -4.01
N LEU A 134 7.26 -25.79 -4.89
CA LEU A 134 6.52 -24.85 -5.71
C LEU A 134 6.78 -25.14 -7.18
N SER A 135 5.72 -25.18 -7.97
CA SER A 135 5.84 -25.24 -9.44
C SER A 135 5.28 -23.97 -10.05
N LEU A 136 5.98 -23.47 -11.05
CA LEU A 136 5.61 -22.27 -11.79
C LEU A 136 4.89 -22.65 -13.08
N GLN A 137 4.17 -21.71 -13.68
CA GLN A 137 3.43 -21.97 -14.91
C GLN A 137 4.34 -22.26 -16.12
N ASP A 138 5.59 -21.80 -16.09
CA ASP A 138 6.59 -22.11 -17.12
C ASP A 138 7.20 -23.51 -16.99
N GLY A 139 6.79 -24.30 -16.00
CA GLY A 139 7.28 -25.64 -15.73
C GLY A 139 8.49 -25.70 -14.79
N SER A 140 9.07 -24.58 -14.41
CA SER A 140 10.16 -24.56 -13.44
C SER A 140 9.67 -24.91 -12.03
N MET A 141 10.58 -25.43 -11.21
CA MET A 141 10.28 -25.85 -9.83
C MET A 141 11.23 -25.19 -8.85
N LEU A 142 10.70 -24.84 -7.68
CA LEU A 142 11.46 -24.29 -6.57
C LEU A 142 11.14 -25.05 -5.30
N THR A 143 12.11 -25.09 -4.39
CA THR A 143 11.89 -25.51 -3.01
C THR A 143 12.24 -24.36 -2.07
N ALA A 144 11.51 -24.23 -0.99
CA ALA A 144 11.73 -23.18 0.00
C ALA A 144 11.45 -23.70 1.40
N ARG A 145 12.25 -23.29 2.36
CA ARG A 145 11.98 -23.56 3.77
C ARG A 145 10.80 -22.78 4.30
N LEU A 146 10.56 -21.61 3.72
CA LEU A 146 9.43 -20.75 4.05
C LEU A 146 8.94 -20.06 2.79
N VAL A 147 7.62 -20.03 2.60
CA VAL A 147 6.96 -19.24 1.57
C VAL A 147 6.30 -18.04 2.25
N ILE A 148 6.54 -16.84 1.71
CA ILE A 148 5.93 -15.62 2.21
C ILE A 148 4.87 -15.18 1.21
N GLY A 149 3.62 -15.17 1.65
CA GLY A 149 2.48 -14.71 0.86
C GLY A 149 2.32 -13.19 1.00
N ALA A 150 2.81 -12.48 -0.01
CA ALA A 150 2.65 -11.03 -0.16
C ALA A 150 1.91 -10.72 -1.46
N ASP A 151 0.97 -11.55 -1.83
CA ASP A 151 0.30 -11.59 -3.12
C ASP A 151 -1.08 -10.90 -3.11
N GLY A 152 -1.29 -10.01 -2.17
CA GLY A 152 -2.43 -9.09 -2.16
C GLY A 152 -3.71 -9.66 -1.55
N ALA A 153 -4.77 -8.85 -1.63
CA ALA A 153 -6.06 -9.13 -0.97
C ALA A 153 -6.70 -10.45 -1.44
N ASN A 154 -6.51 -10.81 -2.70
CA ASN A 154 -7.02 -12.06 -3.29
C ASN A 154 -5.95 -13.15 -3.28
N SER A 155 -5.17 -13.25 -2.23
CA SER A 155 -4.03 -14.14 -2.12
C SER A 155 -4.32 -15.58 -2.56
N TRP A 156 -3.59 -16.01 -3.57
CA TRP A 156 -3.60 -17.39 -4.05
C TRP A 156 -3.01 -18.34 -3.00
N LEU A 157 -1.91 -17.93 -2.34
CA LEU A 157 -1.24 -18.73 -1.31
C LEU A 157 -2.13 -18.97 -0.08
N ARG A 158 -2.83 -17.92 0.38
CA ARG A 158 -3.79 -18.05 1.47
C ARG A 158 -4.85 -19.09 1.15
N ASN A 159 -5.41 -19.05 -0.06
CA ASN A 159 -6.42 -20.02 -0.51
C ASN A 159 -5.85 -21.45 -0.59
N LYS A 160 -4.64 -21.62 -1.10
CA LYS A 160 -3.99 -22.93 -1.23
C LYS A 160 -3.59 -23.53 0.12
N ALA A 161 -3.40 -22.70 1.12
CA ALA A 161 -3.11 -23.13 2.49
C ALA A 161 -4.39 -23.36 3.32
N ASP A 162 -5.56 -23.18 2.74
CA ASP A 162 -6.87 -23.32 3.41
C ASP A 162 -6.99 -22.47 4.67
N ILE A 163 -6.37 -21.27 4.67
CA ILE A 163 -6.46 -20.36 5.80
C ILE A 163 -7.81 -19.64 5.77
N PRO A 164 -8.64 -19.78 6.82
CA PRO A 164 -9.93 -19.13 6.88
C PRO A 164 -9.81 -17.61 6.85
N LEU A 165 -10.78 -16.97 6.21
CA LEU A 165 -10.83 -15.54 6.00
C LEU A 165 -12.12 -14.97 6.60
N THR A 166 -12.00 -13.94 7.43
CA THR A 166 -13.13 -13.10 7.79
C THR A 166 -13.24 -12.01 6.75
N PHE A 167 -14.40 -11.89 6.14
CA PHE A 167 -14.68 -10.94 5.07
C PHE A 167 -15.89 -10.11 5.42
N TRP A 168 -15.82 -8.80 5.10
CA TRP A 168 -17.00 -7.92 5.17
C TRP A 168 -16.95 -6.89 4.06
N ASP A 169 -18.11 -6.44 3.67
CA ASP A 169 -18.30 -5.41 2.66
C ASP A 169 -18.70 -4.11 3.37
N TYR A 170 -18.00 -3.02 3.08
CA TYR A 170 -18.36 -1.71 3.61
C TYR A 170 -19.54 -1.07 2.89
N HIS A 171 -20.01 -1.70 1.79
CA HIS A 171 -21.08 -1.20 0.93
C HIS A 171 -20.79 0.18 0.34
N HIS A 172 -19.51 0.50 0.18
CA HIS A 172 -19.02 1.70 -0.47
C HIS A 172 -17.98 1.33 -1.52
N HIS A 173 -17.86 2.20 -2.54
CA HIS A 173 -16.80 2.14 -3.50
C HIS A 173 -15.91 3.37 -3.35
N ALA A 174 -14.62 3.23 -3.58
CA ALA A 174 -13.67 4.34 -3.62
C ALA A 174 -13.47 4.78 -5.06
N LEU A 175 -13.64 6.07 -5.31
CA LEU A 175 -13.24 6.72 -6.54
C LEU A 175 -11.91 7.42 -6.30
N VAL A 176 -10.90 7.10 -7.12
CA VAL A 176 -9.58 7.73 -7.05
C VAL A 176 -9.30 8.48 -8.34
N ALA A 177 -8.70 9.66 -8.20
CA ALA A 177 -8.34 10.52 -9.31
C ALA A 177 -7.32 11.57 -8.87
N THR A 178 -6.68 12.24 -9.83
CA THR A 178 -5.85 13.41 -9.59
C THR A 178 -6.67 14.67 -9.90
N ILE A 179 -6.59 15.63 -9.01
CA ILE A 179 -7.37 16.88 -9.08
C ILE A 179 -6.42 18.08 -9.08
N ARG A 180 -6.69 19.03 -9.97
CA ARG A 180 -6.03 20.33 -9.98
C ARG A 180 -6.86 21.32 -9.18
N THR A 181 -6.22 21.99 -8.21
CA THR A 181 -6.86 22.94 -7.31
C THR A 181 -6.55 24.38 -7.73
N ALA A 182 -7.53 25.28 -7.59
CA ALA A 182 -7.33 26.70 -7.89
C ALA A 182 -6.37 27.34 -6.90
N GLU A 183 -6.46 26.97 -5.61
CA GLU A 183 -5.58 27.44 -4.56
C GLU A 183 -4.55 26.38 -4.19
N PRO A 184 -3.34 26.79 -3.74
CA PRO A 184 -2.33 25.81 -3.33
C PRO A 184 -2.77 25.04 -2.09
N HIS A 185 -2.48 23.75 -2.05
CA HIS A 185 -2.87 22.88 -0.93
C HIS A 185 -2.04 23.10 0.34
N GLN A 186 -0.92 23.83 0.27
CA GLN A 186 -0.05 24.18 1.39
C GLN A 186 0.47 22.98 2.19
N ALA A 187 0.62 21.82 1.53
CA ALA A 187 1.06 20.56 2.15
C ALA A 187 0.15 20.12 3.32
N VAL A 188 -1.15 20.36 3.19
CA VAL A 188 -2.16 19.94 4.15
C VAL A 188 -3.04 18.85 3.55
N ALA A 189 -3.16 17.72 4.24
CA ALA A 189 -4.11 16.67 3.91
C ALA A 189 -5.49 17.03 4.46
N ARG A 190 -6.54 16.83 3.68
CA ARG A 190 -7.89 17.24 4.06
C ARG A 190 -8.88 16.11 3.88
N GLN A 191 -9.82 16.01 4.83
CA GLN A 191 -10.92 15.06 4.77
C GLN A 191 -12.24 15.74 5.08
N ALA A 192 -13.21 15.57 4.20
CA ALA A 192 -14.58 15.99 4.40
C ALA A 192 -15.48 14.77 4.59
N PHE A 193 -16.18 14.72 5.71
CA PHE A 193 -17.25 13.73 5.91
C PHE A 193 -18.54 14.33 5.36
N HIS A 194 -19.25 13.55 4.52
CA HIS A 194 -20.51 13.98 3.92
C HIS A 194 -21.48 12.78 3.87
N GLY A 195 -22.71 13.00 4.38
CA GLY A 195 -23.66 11.91 4.44
C GLY A 195 -23.06 10.65 5.06
N ASP A 196 -22.99 9.59 4.28
CA ASP A 196 -22.36 8.33 4.65
C ASP A 196 -20.97 8.12 4.02
N GLY A 197 -20.43 9.12 3.34
CA GLY A 197 -19.16 9.04 2.62
C GLY A 197 -18.05 9.93 3.17
N ILE A 198 -16.85 9.75 2.64
CA ILE A 198 -15.65 10.50 3.00
C ILE A 198 -14.94 10.93 1.72
N LEU A 199 -14.56 12.20 1.64
CA LEU A 199 -13.72 12.72 0.56
C LEU A 199 -12.39 13.18 1.14
N ALA A 200 -11.29 12.53 0.73
CA ALA A 200 -9.94 12.89 1.12
C ALA A 200 -9.20 13.55 -0.03
N PHE A 201 -8.53 14.68 0.26
CA PHE A 201 -7.59 15.34 -0.63
C PHE A 201 -6.18 15.17 -0.06
N LEU A 202 -5.31 14.50 -0.80
CA LEU A 202 -3.94 14.22 -0.39
C LEU A 202 -2.98 15.08 -1.24
N PRO A 203 -2.14 15.94 -0.60
CA PRO A 203 -1.31 16.89 -1.33
C PRO A 203 -0.18 16.18 -2.08
N LEU A 204 -0.04 16.47 -3.36
CA LEU A 204 1.05 15.98 -4.20
C LEU A 204 2.19 17.00 -4.28
N SER A 205 3.27 16.67 -5.00
CA SER A 205 4.46 17.53 -5.11
C SER A 205 4.16 18.88 -5.78
N ASP A 206 3.29 18.89 -6.80
CA ASP A 206 2.80 20.15 -7.37
C ASP A 206 1.84 20.80 -6.38
N PRO A 207 2.07 22.08 -5.98
CA PRO A 207 1.22 22.77 -5.00
C PRO A 207 -0.27 22.83 -5.36
N HIS A 208 -0.60 22.66 -6.63
CA HIS A 208 -1.98 22.70 -7.13
C HIS A 208 -2.54 21.33 -7.54
N LEU A 209 -1.85 20.24 -7.20
CA LEU A 209 -2.34 18.88 -7.45
C LEU A 209 -2.58 18.13 -6.16
N CYS A 210 -3.72 17.46 -6.09
CA CYS A 210 -4.06 16.53 -5.03
C CYS A 210 -4.50 15.19 -5.64
N SER A 211 -4.21 14.11 -4.94
CA SER A 211 -4.86 12.83 -5.16
C SER A 211 -6.10 12.76 -4.30
N ILE A 212 -7.23 12.35 -4.86
CA ILE A 212 -8.45 12.17 -4.08
C ILE A 212 -8.78 10.69 -3.89
N VAL A 213 -9.33 10.40 -2.72
CA VAL A 213 -10.01 9.14 -2.42
C VAL A 213 -11.41 9.49 -1.95
N TRP A 214 -12.41 9.18 -2.77
CA TRP A 214 -13.79 9.54 -2.52
C TRP A 214 -14.61 8.29 -2.29
N SER A 215 -15.03 8.08 -1.05
CA SER A 215 -15.87 6.95 -0.65
C SER A 215 -17.33 7.31 -0.90
N LEU A 216 -17.97 6.54 -1.77
CA LEU A 216 -19.35 6.76 -2.22
C LEU A 216 -20.13 5.46 -2.21
N SER A 217 -21.47 5.55 -2.16
CA SER A 217 -22.30 4.38 -2.45
C SER A 217 -21.98 3.83 -3.84
N PRO A 218 -22.16 2.53 -4.10
CA PRO A 218 -21.79 1.94 -5.40
C PRO A 218 -22.44 2.65 -6.60
N GLY A 219 -23.71 3.02 -6.50
CA GLY A 219 -24.41 3.75 -7.55
C GLY A 219 -23.86 5.15 -7.79
N GLU A 220 -23.56 5.89 -6.74
CA GLU A 220 -22.97 7.22 -6.83
C GLU A 220 -21.54 7.17 -7.37
N ALA A 221 -20.75 6.19 -6.96
CA ALA A 221 -19.40 5.99 -7.48
C ALA A 221 -19.42 5.74 -9.00
N GLN A 222 -20.32 4.90 -9.46
CA GLN A 222 -20.50 4.64 -10.89
C GLN A 222 -20.94 5.89 -11.63
N ARG A 223 -21.90 6.64 -11.08
CA ARG A 223 -22.38 7.89 -11.65
C ARG A 223 -21.26 8.91 -11.79
N MET A 224 -20.43 9.06 -10.78
CA MET A 224 -19.29 9.99 -10.77
C MET A 224 -18.19 9.54 -11.73
N GLN A 225 -17.95 8.24 -11.87
CA GLN A 225 -16.97 7.71 -12.81
C GLN A 225 -17.39 7.99 -14.27
N GLN A 226 -18.67 7.92 -14.58
CA GLN A 226 -19.20 8.08 -15.94
C GLN A 226 -19.62 9.50 -16.27
N ALA A 227 -19.73 10.39 -15.29
CA ALA A 227 -20.12 11.78 -15.49
C ALA A 227 -19.13 12.53 -16.38
N ASP A 228 -19.61 13.53 -17.13
CA ASP A 228 -18.71 14.44 -17.82
C ASP A 228 -17.88 15.27 -16.80
N GLU A 229 -16.80 15.88 -17.25
CA GLU A 229 -15.92 16.63 -16.36
C GLU A 229 -16.64 17.77 -15.65
N THR A 230 -17.52 18.49 -16.31
CA THR A 230 -18.27 19.60 -15.72
C THR A 230 -19.14 19.12 -14.55
N THR A 231 -19.89 18.06 -14.77
CA THR A 231 -20.75 17.46 -13.73
C THR A 231 -19.92 16.92 -12.58
N PHE A 232 -18.84 16.21 -12.88
CA PHE A 232 -17.93 15.68 -11.86
C PHE A 232 -17.32 16.82 -11.04
N ASN A 233 -16.78 17.85 -11.68
CA ASN A 233 -16.15 18.97 -10.99
C ASN A 233 -17.14 19.72 -10.08
N GLN A 234 -18.38 19.92 -10.52
CA GLN A 234 -19.41 20.53 -9.70
C GLN A 234 -19.71 19.71 -8.44
N ALA A 235 -19.91 18.41 -8.60
CA ALA A 235 -20.19 17.52 -7.47
C ALA A 235 -19.00 17.46 -6.49
N LEU A 236 -17.79 17.42 -7.02
CA LEU A 236 -16.57 17.42 -6.21
C LEU A 236 -16.43 18.70 -5.38
N ASN A 237 -16.61 19.86 -6.02
CA ASN A 237 -16.48 21.15 -5.34
C ASN A 237 -17.54 21.34 -4.24
N ILE A 238 -18.76 20.86 -4.47
CA ILE A 238 -19.80 20.87 -3.44
C ILE A 238 -19.40 19.95 -2.27
N ALA A 239 -18.95 18.75 -2.54
CA ALA A 239 -18.55 17.79 -1.49
C ALA A 239 -17.35 18.29 -0.68
N PHE A 240 -16.48 19.10 -1.27
CA PHE A 240 -15.28 19.62 -0.64
C PHE A 240 -15.46 21.03 -0.04
N ASP A 241 -16.65 21.58 -0.08
CA ASP A 241 -16.98 22.95 0.42
C ASP A 241 -16.10 24.05 -0.21
N ASN A 242 -15.64 23.88 -1.43
CA ASN A 242 -14.77 24.82 -2.15
C ASN A 242 -13.53 25.27 -1.35
N ARG A 243 -13.01 24.41 -0.48
CA ARG A 243 -11.88 24.73 0.42
C ARG A 243 -10.59 25.13 -0.28
N LEU A 244 -10.39 24.68 -1.52
CA LEU A 244 -9.23 25.02 -2.35
C LEU A 244 -9.62 25.73 -3.64
N GLY A 245 -10.72 26.49 -3.60
CA GLY A 245 -11.29 27.13 -4.77
C GLY A 245 -11.94 26.13 -5.70
N LEU A 246 -12.12 26.51 -6.98
CA LEU A 246 -12.66 25.59 -7.97
C LEU A 246 -11.64 24.55 -8.36
N CYS A 247 -11.99 23.30 -8.18
CA CYS A 247 -11.15 22.16 -8.51
C CYS A 247 -11.60 21.52 -9.82
N GLN A 248 -10.63 20.96 -10.57
CA GLN A 248 -10.86 20.32 -11.86
C GLN A 248 -10.21 18.94 -11.90
N LEU A 249 -10.89 18.02 -12.59
CA LEU A 249 -10.32 16.70 -12.86
C LEU A 249 -9.05 16.83 -13.71
N ALA A 250 -7.98 16.16 -13.32
CA ALA A 250 -6.68 16.20 -13.99
C ALA A 250 -6.17 14.82 -14.41
N SER A 251 -6.99 13.78 -14.32
CA SER A 251 -6.65 12.42 -14.70
C SER A 251 -7.89 11.64 -15.08
N GLU A 252 -7.70 10.38 -15.44
CA GLU A 252 -8.78 9.39 -15.46
C GLU A 252 -9.28 9.11 -14.04
N ARG A 253 -10.39 8.41 -13.93
CA ARG A 253 -11.03 8.02 -12.68
C ARG A 253 -11.09 6.52 -12.57
N GLU A 254 -10.62 5.96 -11.47
CA GLU A 254 -10.76 4.55 -11.14
C GLU A 254 -11.74 4.38 -9.98
N VAL A 255 -12.54 3.31 -10.03
CA VAL A 255 -13.47 2.94 -8.95
C VAL A 255 -13.22 1.50 -8.56
N PHE A 256 -13.19 1.24 -7.26
CA PHE A 256 -13.07 -0.11 -6.73
C PHE A 256 -13.88 -0.27 -5.45
N PRO A 257 -14.40 -1.49 -5.17
CA PRO A 257 -15.17 -1.73 -3.96
C PRO A 257 -14.28 -1.67 -2.71
N LEU A 258 -14.82 -1.12 -1.63
CA LEU A 258 -14.18 -1.11 -0.32
C LEU A 258 -14.63 -2.34 0.47
N THR A 259 -13.68 -3.21 0.76
CA THR A 259 -13.90 -4.45 1.49
C THR A 259 -12.87 -4.60 2.59
N GLY A 260 -13.24 -5.32 3.64
CA GLY A 260 -12.32 -5.74 4.69
C GLY A 260 -12.09 -7.23 4.63
N ARG A 261 -10.86 -7.64 4.83
CA ARG A 261 -10.45 -9.05 4.91
C ARG A 261 -9.46 -9.22 6.05
N TYR A 262 -9.62 -10.29 6.77
CA TYR A 262 -8.71 -10.62 7.85
C TYR A 262 -8.50 -12.13 7.87
N ALA A 263 -7.28 -12.58 7.57
CA ALA A 263 -6.92 -13.97 7.68
C ALA A 263 -6.91 -14.39 9.15
N ARG A 264 -7.51 -15.52 9.47
CA ARG A 264 -7.60 -15.99 10.86
C ARG A 264 -6.24 -16.44 11.41
N GLN A 265 -5.30 -16.69 10.51
CA GLN A 265 -3.91 -17.01 10.85
C GLN A 265 -3.01 -16.25 9.88
N PHE A 266 -1.96 -15.63 10.40
CA PHE A 266 -0.93 -14.99 9.57
C PHE A 266 0.24 -15.93 9.30
N ALA A 267 0.27 -17.09 9.94
CA ALA A 267 1.27 -18.11 9.74
C ALA A 267 0.62 -19.50 9.73
N ALA A 268 1.21 -20.39 8.95
CA ALA A 268 0.90 -21.80 8.91
C ALA A 268 2.22 -22.56 8.72
N HIS A 269 2.16 -23.90 8.56
CA HIS A 269 3.37 -24.67 8.32
C HIS A 269 4.01 -24.23 6.99
N ARG A 270 5.22 -23.67 7.08
CA ARG A 270 6.04 -23.19 5.96
C ARG A 270 5.42 -22.01 5.19
N LEU A 271 4.51 -21.27 5.83
CA LEU A 271 3.87 -20.10 5.23
C LEU A 271 3.73 -18.97 6.24
N ALA A 272 4.05 -17.75 5.81
CA ALA A 272 3.72 -16.51 6.50
C ALA A 272 3.01 -15.57 5.52
N LEU A 273 1.93 -14.94 5.98
CA LEU A 273 1.19 -13.93 5.21
C LEU A 273 1.53 -12.54 5.71
N VAL A 274 1.73 -11.62 4.79
CA VAL A 274 2.01 -10.21 5.10
C VAL A 274 1.21 -9.29 4.18
N GLY A 275 0.97 -8.06 4.64
CA GLY A 275 0.24 -7.07 3.87
C GLY A 275 -1.21 -7.47 3.63
N ASP A 276 -1.73 -7.13 2.47
CA ASP A 276 -3.14 -7.38 2.12
C ASP A 276 -3.50 -8.86 2.07
N ALA A 277 -2.53 -9.75 1.87
CA ALA A 277 -2.75 -11.18 1.95
C ALA A 277 -3.15 -11.63 3.36
N ALA A 278 -2.67 -10.95 4.40
CA ALA A 278 -3.00 -11.20 5.79
C ALA A 278 -4.24 -10.40 6.24
N HIS A 279 -4.30 -9.13 5.87
CA HIS A 279 -5.36 -8.23 6.30
C HIS A 279 -5.54 -7.07 5.32
N THR A 280 -6.78 -6.78 4.98
CA THR A 280 -7.17 -5.60 4.24
C THR A 280 -8.19 -4.85 5.07
N ILE A 281 -7.86 -3.62 5.46
CA ILE A 281 -8.77 -2.75 6.22
C ILE A 281 -9.27 -1.62 5.32
N HIS A 282 -10.29 -0.90 5.79
CA HIS A 282 -10.79 0.28 5.10
C HIS A 282 -9.63 1.28 4.89
N PRO A 283 -9.29 1.66 3.63
CA PRO A 283 -8.18 2.56 3.36
C PRO A 283 -8.54 4.01 3.69
N LEU A 284 -8.49 4.36 4.97
CA LEU A 284 -8.66 5.75 5.40
C LEU A 284 -7.44 6.56 4.94
N ALA A 285 -7.67 7.52 4.03
CA ALA A 285 -6.64 8.47 3.58
C ALA A 285 -5.32 7.83 3.11
N GLY A 286 -5.40 6.67 2.45
CA GLY A 286 -4.23 6.02 1.85
C GLY A 286 -3.27 5.33 2.83
N GLN A 287 -3.70 5.00 4.04
CA GLN A 287 -2.81 4.48 5.08
C GLN A 287 -2.70 2.95 5.14
N GLY A 288 -3.35 2.23 4.23
CA GLY A 288 -3.35 0.75 4.26
C GLY A 288 -1.96 0.11 4.15
N VAL A 289 -1.05 0.71 3.38
CA VAL A 289 0.31 0.17 3.18
C VAL A 289 1.15 0.16 4.47
N ASN A 290 0.88 1.05 5.40
CA ASN A 290 1.65 1.15 6.64
C ASN A 290 1.55 -0.13 7.49
N LEU A 291 0.38 -0.76 7.54
CA LEU A 291 0.22 -2.05 8.22
C LEU A 291 1.06 -3.14 7.56
N GLY A 292 1.08 -3.17 6.23
CA GLY A 292 1.91 -4.12 5.49
C GLY A 292 3.40 -3.94 5.76
N PHE A 293 3.87 -2.70 5.85
CA PHE A 293 5.26 -2.42 6.21
C PHE A 293 5.58 -2.78 7.66
N MET A 294 4.63 -2.65 8.58
CA MET A 294 4.81 -3.15 9.94
C MET A 294 4.95 -4.66 9.97
N ASP A 295 4.13 -5.39 9.21
CA ASP A 295 4.26 -6.84 9.05
C ASP A 295 5.65 -7.20 8.53
N ALA A 296 6.12 -6.49 7.51
CA ALA A 296 7.43 -6.72 6.93
C ALA A 296 8.55 -6.53 7.96
N ALA A 297 8.50 -5.44 8.73
CA ALA A 297 9.51 -5.14 9.74
C ALA A 297 9.58 -6.25 10.80
N GLU A 298 8.43 -6.70 11.30
CA GLU A 298 8.35 -7.76 12.29
C GLU A 298 8.85 -9.09 11.74
N LEU A 299 8.44 -9.45 10.54
CA LEU A 299 8.85 -10.70 9.91
C LEU A 299 10.36 -10.72 9.63
N ILE A 300 10.92 -9.62 9.16
CA ILE A 300 12.38 -9.49 8.93
C ILE A 300 13.13 -9.78 10.23
N ASP A 301 12.77 -9.13 11.32
CA ASP A 301 13.43 -9.28 12.61
C ASP A 301 13.30 -10.72 13.13
N GLU A 302 12.12 -11.30 13.04
CA GLU A 302 11.87 -12.67 13.50
C GLU A 302 12.64 -13.71 12.69
N LEU A 303 12.66 -13.59 11.37
CA LEU A 303 13.40 -14.53 10.51
C LEU A 303 14.91 -14.45 10.74
N LYS A 304 15.45 -13.24 10.90
CA LYS A 304 16.86 -13.05 11.25
C LYS A 304 17.21 -13.70 12.58
N ARG A 305 16.36 -13.50 13.58
CA ARG A 305 16.55 -14.07 14.90
C ARG A 305 16.53 -15.61 14.85
N LEU A 306 15.53 -16.19 14.20
CA LEU A 306 15.40 -17.65 14.07
C LEU A 306 16.58 -18.26 13.32
N HIS A 307 16.98 -17.65 12.22
CA HIS A 307 18.10 -18.13 11.41
C HIS A 307 19.43 -18.06 12.19
N ALA A 308 19.68 -16.97 12.92
CA ALA A 308 20.88 -16.81 13.74
C ALA A 308 20.94 -17.85 14.85
N GLN A 309 19.80 -18.34 15.35
CA GLN A 309 19.71 -19.38 16.35
C GLN A 309 19.74 -20.81 15.78
N GLY A 310 19.91 -20.93 14.46
CA GLY A 310 19.91 -22.24 13.79
C GLY A 310 18.55 -22.93 13.76
N LYS A 311 17.46 -22.20 13.99
CA LYS A 311 16.10 -22.75 13.99
C LYS A 311 15.54 -22.82 12.57
N ASP A 312 14.63 -23.76 12.33
CA ASP A 312 13.91 -23.87 11.06
C ASP A 312 12.87 -22.74 10.95
N ILE A 313 13.12 -21.80 10.06
CA ILE A 313 12.27 -20.61 9.85
C ILE A 313 10.86 -20.95 9.34
N GLY A 314 10.65 -22.16 8.83
CA GLY A 314 9.35 -22.60 8.29
C GLY A 314 8.43 -23.25 9.32
N GLN A 315 8.89 -23.47 10.55
CA GLN A 315 8.06 -24.11 11.58
C GLN A 315 6.99 -23.16 12.10
N HIS A 316 5.75 -23.57 12.04
CA HIS A 316 4.62 -22.78 12.52
C HIS A 316 4.77 -22.37 13.98
N LEU A 317 5.34 -23.23 14.80
CA LEU A 317 5.59 -22.96 16.21
C LEU A 317 6.36 -21.65 16.44
N TYR A 318 7.31 -21.34 15.57
CA TYR A 318 8.12 -20.12 15.69
C TYR A 318 7.46 -18.90 15.03
N LEU A 319 6.63 -19.12 14.02
CA LEU A 319 6.02 -18.04 13.23
C LEU A 319 4.74 -17.46 13.82
N ARG A 320 4.09 -18.18 14.74
CA ARG A 320 2.78 -17.82 15.29
C ARG A 320 2.81 -16.72 16.38
N ARG A 321 3.97 -16.15 16.65
CA ARG A 321 4.11 -15.04 17.60
C ARG A 321 3.70 -13.72 16.98
#